data_1c7e6aa13ca6de4247fa81c6fc38f405
#
_entry.id   1c7e6aa13ca6de4247fa81c6fc38f405
#
_cell.length_a   1.000
_cell.length_b   1.000
_cell.length_c   1.000
_cell.angle_alpha   90.00
_cell.angle_beta   90.00
_cell.angle_gamma   90.00
#
_symmetry.space_group_name_H-M   'P 1'
#
loop_
_entity.id
_entity.type
_entity.pdbx_description
1 polymer ?
#
loop_
_entity_poly.entity_id
_entity_poly.type
_entity_poly.pdbx_seq_one_letter_code
_entity_poly.pdbx_strand_id
1 'polypeptide(L)'
;PNPLRRLERVAGNMRQIKRSRQAVMTFGVLAALGMGPSLLQRPALELFSRRATTVATNVPGPQQPLYLTGVEVSELMFWVPQSGSIGVGLSILSYNGNVHFGLIGDAKRVRDPDAVTTRFAREFEKLVLIALMEDWDSEINASCAAATLEHELIR
;
A
#
# COMPACT_ATOMS: atom_id res chain seq x y z
N PRO A 1 -13.69 3.42 -18.56
CA PRO A 1 -12.48 2.64 -18.78
C PRO A 1 -12.56 1.34 -17.98
N ASN A 2 -12.25 0.22 -18.63
CA ASN A 2 -12.36 -1.13 -18.06
C ASN A 2 -11.49 -1.22 -16.77
N PRO A 3 -12.06 -1.65 -15.62
CA PRO A 3 -11.36 -1.75 -14.34
C PRO A 3 -10.15 -2.69 -14.40
N LEU A 4 -10.25 -3.81 -15.12
CA LEU A 4 -9.16 -4.78 -15.29
C LEU A 4 -7.95 -4.16 -16.00
N ARG A 5 -8.16 -3.42 -17.08
CA ARG A 5 -7.05 -2.72 -17.77
C ARG A 5 -6.37 -1.67 -16.89
N ARG A 6 -7.14 -1.05 -15.97
CA ARG A 6 -6.57 -0.13 -14.97
C ARG A 6 -5.70 -0.88 -13.97
N LEU A 7 -6.19 -2.02 -13.48
CA LEU A 7 -5.46 -2.89 -12.55
C LEU A 7 -4.17 -3.40 -13.18
N GLU A 8 -4.23 -3.95 -14.40
CA GLU A 8 -3.06 -4.42 -15.14
C GLU A 8 -2.01 -3.32 -15.35
N ARG A 9 -2.45 -2.11 -15.70
CA ARG A 9 -1.55 -0.96 -15.87
C ARG A 9 -0.86 -0.59 -14.56
N VAL A 10 -1.61 -0.53 -13.45
CA VAL A 10 -1.07 -0.22 -12.14
C VAL A 10 -0.10 -1.31 -11.69
N ALA A 11 -0.47 -2.58 -11.83
CA ALA A 11 0.39 -3.72 -11.50
C ALA A 11 1.68 -3.73 -12.34
N GLY A 12 1.58 -3.41 -13.64
CA GLY A 12 2.74 -3.27 -14.53
C GLY A 12 3.68 -2.15 -14.08
N ASN A 13 3.14 -0.98 -13.77
CA ASN A 13 3.92 0.15 -13.27
C ASN A 13 4.62 -0.19 -11.93
N MET A 14 3.91 -0.82 -11.00
CA MET A 14 4.47 -1.24 -9.71
C MET A 14 5.60 -2.25 -9.88
N ARG A 15 5.44 -3.25 -10.75
CA ARG A 15 6.51 -4.21 -11.08
C ARG A 15 7.72 -3.52 -11.68
N GLN A 16 7.53 -2.54 -12.57
CA GLN A 16 8.62 -1.77 -13.14
C GLN A 16 9.37 -0.96 -12.09
N ILE A 17 8.66 -0.32 -11.15
CA ILE A 17 9.26 0.43 -10.03
C ILE A 17 10.06 -0.51 -9.12
N LYS A 18 9.50 -1.68 -8.75
CA LYS A 18 10.18 -2.67 -7.90
C LYS A 18 11.46 -3.21 -8.55
N ARG A 19 11.49 -3.40 -9.86
CA ARG A 19 12.68 -3.86 -10.61
C ARG A 19 13.70 -2.75 -10.89
N SER A 20 13.32 -1.49 -10.66
CA SER A 20 14.22 -0.36 -10.90
C SER A 20 15.28 -0.26 -9.79
N ARG A 21 16.51 0.05 -10.19
CA ARG A 21 17.60 0.36 -9.24
C ARG A 21 17.40 1.69 -8.50
N GLN A 22 16.34 2.44 -8.83
CA GLN A 22 16.04 3.73 -8.20
C GLN A 22 15.83 3.60 -6.70
N ALA A 23 15.15 2.54 -6.23
CA ALA A 23 14.95 2.31 -4.80
C ALA A 23 16.29 2.17 -4.07
N VAL A 24 17.19 1.33 -4.60
CA VAL A 24 18.52 1.10 -4.01
C VAL A 24 19.35 2.39 -4.01
N MET A 25 19.32 3.14 -5.13
CA MET A 25 20.03 4.42 -5.21
C MET A 25 19.45 5.45 -4.22
N THR A 26 18.14 5.53 -4.10
CA THR A 26 17.47 6.44 -3.15
C THR A 26 17.81 6.08 -1.72
N PHE A 27 17.80 4.80 -1.36
CA PHE A 27 18.24 4.34 -0.04
C PHE A 27 19.71 4.63 0.23
N GLY A 28 20.57 4.44 -0.76
CA GLY A 28 21.99 4.79 -0.65
C GLY A 28 22.22 6.28 -0.41
N VAL A 29 21.49 7.14 -1.12
CA VAL A 29 21.53 8.60 -0.92
C VAL A 29 21.00 8.97 0.46
N LEU A 30 19.88 8.39 0.91
CA LEU A 30 19.32 8.66 2.23
C LEU A 30 20.24 8.17 3.35
N ALA A 31 20.89 7.00 3.19
CA ALA A 31 21.85 6.50 4.15
C ALA A 31 23.08 7.43 4.26
N ALA A 32 23.63 7.86 3.13
CA ALA A 32 24.74 8.81 3.09
C ALA A 32 24.38 10.15 3.74
N LEU A 33 23.16 10.65 3.50
CA LEU A 33 22.64 11.86 4.14
C LEU A 33 22.41 11.65 5.65
N GLY A 34 21.96 10.46 6.06
CA GLY A 34 21.76 10.12 7.47
C GLY A 34 23.06 10.07 8.28
N MET A 35 24.17 9.74 7.63
CA MET A 35 25.52 9.76 8.22
C MET A 35 26.17 11.16 8.18
N GLY A 36 25.58 12.08 7.43
CA GLY A 36 26.09 13.44 7.26
C GLY A 36 25.75 14.38 8.43
N PRO A 37 26.31 15.61 8.43
CA PRO A 37 25.99 16.63 9.41
C PRO A 37 24.49 16.95 9.43
N SER A 38 23.93 17.15 10.63
CA SER A 38 22.49 17.46 10.83
C SER A 38 22.01 18.70 10.06
N LEU A 39 22.94 19.61 9.75
CA LEU A 39 22.66 20.81 8.94
C LEU A 39 22.21 20.49 7.52
N LEU A 40 22.66 19.38 6.93
CA LEU A 40 22.30 18.95 5.58
C LEU A 40 21.10 18.02 5.54
N GLN A 41 20.77 17.36 6.65
CA GLN A 41 19.69 16.38 6.71
C GLN A 41 18.31 17.03 6.51
N ARG A 42 18.05 18.16 7.17
CA ARG A 42 16.75 18.86 7.07
C ARG A 42 16.42 19.34 5.65
N PRO A 43 17.28 20.11 4.95
CA PRO A 43 16.98 20.57 3.60
C PRO A 43 16.87 19.42 2.60
N ALA A 44 17.64 18.34 2.79
CA ALA A 44 17.53 17.16 1.94
C ALA A 44 16.19 16.45 2.11
N LEU A 45 15.73 16.23 3.35
CA LEU A 45 14.42 15.65 3.64
C LEU A 45 13.27 16.52 3.10
N GLU A 46 13.38 17.84 3.24
CA GLU A 46 12.41 18.77 2.65
C GLU A 46 12.37 18.69 1.13
N LEU A 47 13.50 18.56 0.47
CA LEU A 47 13.56 18.43 -0.98
C LEU A 47 12.90 17.12 -1.46
N PHE A 48 13.13 16.01 -0.76
CA PHE A 48 12.47 14.73 -1.04
C PHE A 48 10.97 14.79 -0.76
N SER A 49 10.56 15.36 0.37
CA SER A 49 9.14 15.43 0.76
C SER A 49 8.32 16.33 -0.14
N ARG A 50 8.91 17.37 -0.74
CA ARG A 50 8.20 18.26 -1.70
C ARG A 50 7.75 17.54 -2.97
N ARG A 51 8.38 16.42 -3.32
CA ARG A 51 8.02 15.63 -4.52
C ARG A 51 7.06 14.49 -4.22
N ALA A 52 6.84 14.14 -2.97
CA ALA A 52 5.90 13.12 -2.55
C ALA A 52 4.59 13.78 -2.07
N THR A 53 3.49 13.44 -2.72
CA THR A 53 2.15 13.95 -2.36
C THR A 53 1.39 12.99 -1.47
N THR A 54 1.67 11.69 -1.60
CA THR A 54 0.95 10.61 -0.94
C THR A 54 1.91 9.47 -0.63
N VAL A 55 1.75 8.85 0.53
CA VAL A 55 2.34 7.55 0.85
C VAL A 55 1.23 6.52 0.83
N ALA A 56 1.39 5.46 0.06
CA ALA A 56 0.47 4.33 0.03
C ALA A 56 1.23 3.06 0.41
N THR A 57 0.71 2.34 1.38
CA THR A 57 1.32 1.12 1.90
C THR A 57 0.29 0.00 1.91
N ASN A 58 0.67 -1.13 1.33
CA ASN A 58 -0.11 -2.37 1.39
C ASN A 58 0.68 -3.41 2.18
N VAL A 59 0.09 -3.92 3.24
CA VAL A 59 0.70 -4.91 4.12
C VAL A 59 -0.19 -6.15 4.16
N PRO A 60 0.30 -7.31 3.73
CA PRO A 60 -0.39 -8.56 3.96
C PRO A 60 -0.29 -8.90 5.46
N GLY A 61 -1.43 -8.94 6.13
CA GLY A 61 -1.51 -9.37 7.53
C GLY A 61 -1.81 -10.86 7.65
N PRO A 62 -1.85 -11.39 8.89
CA PRO A 62 -2.15 -12.78 9.15
C PRO A 62 -3.56 -13.13 8.67
N GLN A 63 -3.65 -14.27 7.97
CA GLN A 63 -4.93 -14.78 7.44
C GLN A 63 -5.67 -15.65 8.45
N GLN A 64 -5.09 -15.86 9.62
CA GLN A 64 -5.70 -16.54 10.75
C GLN A 64 -6.02 -15.53 11.84
N PRO A 65 -7.10 -15.75 12.61
CA PRO A 65 -7.47 -14.86 13.70
C PRO A 65 -6.37 -14.83 14.78
N LEU A 66 -6.02 -13.64 15.22
CA LEU A 66 -5.11 -13.42 16.35
C LEU A 66 -5.90 -13.36 17.64
N TYR A 67 -5.28 -13.82 18.72
CA TYR A 67 -5.86 -13.76 20.06
C TYR A 67 -4.96 -12.97 21.00
N LEU A 68 -5.53 -12.02 21.69
CA LEU A 68 -4.85 -11.26 22.75
C LEU A 68 -5.45 -11.65 24.09
N THR A 69 -4.67 -12.29 24.95
CA THR A 69 -5.13 -12.77 26.27
C THR A 69 -6.39 -13.66 26.21
N GLY A 70 -6.55 -14.45 25.12
CA GLY A 70 -7.70 -15.33 24.92
C GLY A 70 -8.91 -14.66 24.24
N VAL A 71 -8.85 -13.37 23.95
CA VAL A 71 -9.88 -12.64 23.21
C VAL A 71 -9.45 -12.49 21.75
N GLU A 72 -10.36 -12.81 20.84
CA GLU A 72 -10.12 -12.67 19.41
C GLU A 72 -10.02 -11.20 19.00
N VAL A 73 -8.99 -10.89 18.22
CA VAL A 73 -8.85 -9.57 17.59
C VAL A 73 -9.74 -9.55 16.35
N SER A 74 -10.82 -8.81 16.39
CA SER A 74 -11.82 -8.74 15.31
C SER A 74 -11.30 -7.98 14.08
N GLU A 75 -10.55 -6.91 14.31
CA GLU A 75 -10.04 -6.02 13.25
C GLU A 75 -8.63 -5.57 13.56
N LEU A 76 -7.85 -5.40 12.50
CA LEU A 76 -6.49 -4.87 12.55
C LEU A 76 -6.38 -3.70 11.57
N MET A 77 -5.82 -2.58 12.04
CA MET A 77 -5.59 -1.42 11.21
C MET A 77 -4.25 -0.76 11.60
N PHE A 78 -3.58 -0.17 10.64
CA PHE A 78 -2.42 0.66 10.91
C PHE A 78 -2.50 1.99 10.16
N TRP A 79 -1.76 2.96 10.62
CA TRP A 79 -1.69 4.28 10.02
C TRP A 79 -0.29 4.55 9.49
N VAL A 80 -0.21 5.07 8.27
CA VAL A 80 1.07 5.43 7.67
C VAL A 80 1.57 6.71 8.34
N PRO A 81 2.77 6.70 8.95
CA PRO A 81 3.34 7.92 9.50
C PRO A 81 3.61 8.93 8.38
N GLN A 82 3.18 10.16 8.62
CA GLN A 82 3.39 11.27 7.70
C GLN A 82 4.51 12.17 8.22
N SER A 83 5.36 12.61 7.31
CA SER A 83 6.42 13.58 7.64
C SER A 83 6.60 14.61 6.51
N GLY A 84 7.08 15.78 6.85
CA GLY A 84 7.33 16.85 5.89
C GLY A 84 6.07 17.39 5.23
N SER A 85 6.07 17.51 3.90
CA SER A 85 4.96 18.06 3.12
C SER A 85 3.98 17.00 2.59
N ILE A 86 4.13 15.74 2.99
CA ILE A 86 3.22 14.66 2.58
C ILE A 86 1.90 14.83 3.32
N GLY A 87 0.84 15.12 2.58
CA GLY A 87 -0.46 15.44 3.13
C GLY A 87 -1.48 14.31 3.12
N VAL A 88 -1.15 13.15 2.53
CA VAL A 88 -2.06 12.01 2.42
C VAL A 88 -1.32 10.72 2.67
N GLY A 89 -1.84 9.87 3.55
CA GLY A 89 -1.40 8.51 3.79
C GLY A 89 -2.53 7.53 3.54
N LEU A 90 -2.23 6.46 2.81
CA LEU A 90 -3.15 5.36 2.55
C LEU A 90 -2.56 4.08 3.11
N SER A 91 -3.33 3.36 3.89
CA SER A 91 -2.97 2.04 4.39
C SER A 91 -3.97 1.00 3.92
N ILE A 92 -3.46 -0.13 3.46
CA ILE A 92 -4.27 -1.29 3.10
C ILE A 92 -3.69 -2.45 3.91
N LEU A 93 -4.54 -3.16 4.64
CA LEU A 93 -4.16 -4.32 5.44
C LEU A 93 -5.15 -5.44 5.19
N SER A 94 -4.66 -6.63 4.83
CA SER A 94 -5.48 -7.82 4.82
C SER A 94 -5.35 -8.55 6.16
N TYR A 95 -6.46 -8.92 6.79
CA TYR A 95 -6.48 -9.65 8.05
C TYR A 95 -7.70 -10.56 8.10
N ASN A 96 -7.48 -11.84 8.40
CA ASN A 96 -8.53 -12.84 8.60
C ASN A 96 -9.59 -12.82 7.48
N GLY A 97 -9.15 -12.80 6.21
CA GLY A 97 -10.01 -12.78 5.02
C GLY A 97 -10.65 -11.43 4.70
N ASN A 98 -10.43 -10.39 5.50
CA ASN A 98 -10.95 -9.04 5.28
C ASN A 98 -9.86 -8.08 4.82
N VAL A 99 -10.26 -7.03 4.10
CA VAL A 99 -9.37 -5.94 3.68
C VAL A 99 -9.78 -4.66 4.39
N HIS A 100 -8.86 -4.12 5.17
CA HIS A 100 -9.03 -2.86 5.89
C HIS A 100 -8.31 -1.74 5.14
N PHE A 101 -9.03 -0.66 4.87
CA PHE A 101 -8.51 0.53 4.20
C PHE A 101 -8.50 1.71 5.16
N GLY A 102 -7.34 2.31 5.35
CA GLY A 102 -7.16 3.51 6.16
C GLY A 102 -6.73 4.71 5.32
N LEU A 103 -7.34 5.85 5.58
CA LEU A 103 -6.98 7.14 5.01
C LEU A 103 -6.66 8.10 6.14
N ILE A 104 -5.45 8.66 6.11
CA ILE A 104 -5.08 9.79 6.96
C ILE A 104 -4.72 10.97 6.05
N GLY A 105 -5.27 12.13 6.32
CA GLY A 105 -5.08 13.29 5.46
C GLY A 105 -5.04 14.60 6.23
N ASP A 106 -4.26 15.55 5.71
CA ASP A 106 -4.34 16.95 6.13
C ASP A 106 -5.71 17.51 5.76
N ALA A 107 -6.46 18.04 6.73
CA ALA A 107 -7.80 18.60 6.53
C ALA A 107 -7.85 19.73 5.50
N LYS A 108 -6.74 20.43 5.26
CA LYS A 108 -6.65 21.44 4.20
C LYS A 108 -6.54 20.86 2.80
N ARG A 109 -6.07 19.61 2.68
CA ARG A 109 -5.82 18.92 1.41
C ARG A 109 -6.91 17.92 1.07
N VAL A 110 -7.41 17.19 2.06
CA VAL A 110 -8.51 16.23 1.92
C VAL A 110 -9.75 16.82 2.58
N ARG A 111 -10.58 17.45 1.78
CA ARG A 111 -11.79 18.13 2.27
C ARG A 111 -12.91 17.17 2.65
N ASP A 112 -12.95 16.03 1.99
CA ASP A 112 -13.99 15.01 2.17
C ASP A 112 -13.35 13.63 2.19
N PRO A 113 -12.86 13.16 3.36
CA PRO A 113 -12.27 11.84 3.50
C PRO A 113 -13.31 10.72 3.34
N ASP A 114 -14.56 10.97 3.70
CA ASP A 114 -15.62 9.96 3.63
C ASP A 114 -15.98 9.64 2.16
N ALA A 115 -15.95 10.63 1.28
CA ALA A 115 -16.12 10.39 -0.15
C ALA A 115 -15.00 9.51 -0.72
N VAL A 116 -13.76 9.64 -0.22
CA VAL A 116 -12.64 8.82 -0.67
C VAL A 116 -12.80 7.38 -0.21
N THR A 117 -13.12 7.15 1.06
CA THR A 117 -13.30 5.80 1.64
C THR A 117 -14.49 5.09 1.01
N THR A 118 -15.63 5.77 0.84
CA THR A 118 -16.82 5.23 0.17
C THR A 118 -16.53 4.85 -1.28
N ARG A 119 -15.76 5.67 -2.00
CA ARG A 119 -15.36 5.37 -3.38
C ARG A 119 -14.41 4.18 -3.45
N PHE A 120 -13.47 4.07 -2.51
CA PHE A 120 -12.60 2.91 -2.42
C PHE A 120 -13.41 1.61 -2.26
N ALA A 121 -14.32 1.55 -1.29
CA ALA A 121 -15.17 0.39 -1.05
C ALA A 121 -15.91 -0.05 -2.33
N ARG A 122 -16.58 0.89 -3.01
CA ARG A 122 -17.30 0.62 -4.25
C ARG A 122 -16.42 0.11 -5.39
N GLU A 123 -15.23 0.67 -5.57
CA GLU A 123 -14.30 0.23 -6.63
C GLU A 123 -13.68 -1.13 -6.28
N PHE A 124 -13.44 -1.40 -4.99
CA PHE A 124 -12.95 -2.69 -4.53
C PHE A 124 -14.00 -3.79 -4.73
N GLU A 125 -15.26 -3.56 -4.34
CA GLU A 125 -16.37 -4.48 -4.58
C GLU A 125 -16.53 -4.84 -6.06
N LYS A 126 -16.42 -3.86 -6.95
CA LYS A 126 -16.45 -4.12 -8.40
C LYS A 126 -15.31 -5.05 -8.85
N LEU A 127 -14.11 -4.87 -8.33
CA LEU A 127 -12.98 -5.74 -8.66
C LEU A 127 -13.19 -7.15 -8.14
N VAL A 128 -13.73 -7.30 -6.92
CA VAL A 128 -14.08 -8.61 -6.34
C VAL A 128 -15.15 -9.31 -7.19
N LEU A 129 -16.22 -8.59 -7.57
CA LEU A 129 -17.26 -9.14 -8.42
C LEU A 129 -16.73 -9.58 -9.80
N ILE A 130 -15.86 -8.78 -10.40
CA ILE A 130 -15.23 -9.14 -11.67
C ILE A 130 -14.37 -10.40 -11.50
N ALA A 131 -13.58 -10.46 -10.42
CA ALA A 131 -12.75 -11.62 -10.11
C ALA A 131 -13.58 -12.90 -9.89
N LEU A 132 -14.75 -12.79 -9.29
CA LEU A 132 -15.67 -13.92 -9.08
C LEU A 132 -16.42 -14.34 -10.35
N MET A 133 -16.59 -13.44 -11.32
CA MET A 133 -17.28 -13.71 -12.58
C MET A 133 -16.35 -14.17 -13.70
N GLU A 134 -15.05 -14.02 -13.55
CA GLU A 134 -14.07 -14.49 -14.52
C GLU A 134 -13.84 -15.99 -14.28
N ASP A 135 -14.04 -16.81 -15.33
CA ASP A 135 -13.62 -18.21 -15.30
C ASP A 135 -12.08 -18.24 -15.20
N TRP A 136 -11.61 -18.44 -13.99
CA TRP A 136 -10.19 -18.67 -13.74
C TRP A 136 -9.86 -20.03 -14.33
N ASP A 137 -9.25 -20.03 -15.52
CA ASP A 137 -8.71 -21.26 -16.10
C ASP A 137 -7.91 -21.99 -15.02
N SER A 138 -8.18 -23.27 -14.85
CA SER A 138 -7.84 -24.14 -13.75
C SER A 138 -6.32 -24.28 -13.44
N GLU A 139 -5.46 -23.55 -14.11
CA GLU A 139 -4.01 -23.54 -13.89
C GLU A 139 -3.51 -22.50 -12.86
N ILE A 140 -4.33 -21.53 -12.50
CA ILE A 140 -3.98 -20.59 -11.43
C ILE A 140 -4.73 -20.99 -10.16
N ASN A 141 -4.28 -22.05 -9.53
CA ASN A 141 -4.77 -22.41 -8.22
C ASN A 141 -4.53 -21.23 -7.27
N ALA A 142 -5.57 -20.74 -6.58
CA ALA A 142 -5.50 -19.58 -5.69
C ALA A 142 -4.39 -19.72 -4.62
N SER A 143 -4.06 -20.97 -4.23
CA SER A 143 -2.92 -21.31 -3.39
C SER A 143 -1.56 -21.02 -4.07
N CYS A 144 -1.46 -21.18 -5.40
CA CYS A 144 -0.24 -20.89 -6.13
C CYS A 144 -0.04 -19.37 -6.31
N ALA A 145 -1.11 -18.61 -6.53
CA ALA A 145 -1.07 -17.15 -6.59
C ALA A 145 -0.68 -16.54 -5.23
N ALA A 146 -1.20 -17.07 -4.12
CA ALA A 146 -0.82 -16.65 -2.77
C ALA A 146 0.65 -17.01 -2.47
N ALA A 147 1.11 -18.22 -2.80
CA ALA A 147 2.49 -18.65 -2.59
C ALA A 147 3.49 -17.87 -3.48
N THR A 148 3.10 -17.51 -4.70
CA THR A 148 3.94 -16.70 -5.59
C THR A 148 4.04 -15.26 -5.10
N LEU A 149 2.97 -14.70 -4.54
CA LEU A 149 2.97 -13.38 -3.93
C LEU A 149 3.81 -13.36 -2.63
N GLU A 150 3.73 -14.38 -1.79
CA GLU A 150 4.58 -14.49 -0.60
C GLU A 150 6.06 -14.63 -0.96
N HIS A 151 6.39 -15.46 -1.96
CA HIS A 151 7.77 -15.67 -2.37
C HIS A 151 8.40 -14.45 -3.07
N GLU A 152 7.60 -13.59 -3.75
CA GLU A 152 8.09 -12.34 -4.34
C GLU A 152 8.18 -11.19 -3.32
N LEU A 153 7.47 -11.26 -2.20
CA LEU A 153 7.50 -10.24 -1.14
C LEU A 153 8.67 -10.41 -0.15
N ILE A 154 9.27 -11.62 -0.09
CA ILE A 154 10.38 -11.95 0.83
C ILE A 154 11.76 -11.81 0.15
N ARG A 155 11.80 -11.53 -1.15
CA ARG A 155 13.01 -11.21 -1.89
C ARG A 155 13.14 -9.72 -2.16
#